data_115b1befc8af96249d1bfec6b51405ae
#
_entry.id   115b1befc8af96249d1bfec6b51405ae
#
_cell.length_a   1.000
_cell.length_b   1.000
_cell.length_c   1.000
_cell.angle_alpha   90.00
_cell.angle_beta   90.00
_cell.angle_gamma   90.00
#
_symmetry.space_group_name_H-M   'P 1'
#
loop_
_entity.id
_entity.type
_entity.pdbx_description
1 polymer ?
#
loop_
_entity_poly.entity_id
_entity_poly.type
_entity_poly.pdbx_seq_one_letter_code
_entity_poly.pdbx_strand_id
1 'polypeptide(L)'
;MNNIRLILFLLTFLILPHWSSAQGINADKTALTNFIIRMYNHATFDVKVVEDYDHHYLVSAVVLNPTKYGGNESTMMRVAGVKAVSQASRFLNGSNISEDLIVTTRENAEGNINTETIEKIKETSIGYVHQLEHLSNFTNDEGKQVFLYMKQID
;
A
#
# COMPACT_ATOMS: atom_id res chain seq x y z
N MET A 1 -18.45 -56.23 -14.91
CA MET A 1 -19.09 -55.06 -14.24
C MET A 1 -18.19 -54.29 -13.27
N ASN A 2 -17.02 -54.81 -12.87
CA ASN A 2 -16.13 -54.11 -11.90
C ASN A 2 -15.24 -53.01 -12.47
N ASN A 3 -14.92 -53.06 -13.79
CA ASN A 3 -13.99 -52.09 -14.39
C ASN A 3 -14.61 -50.72 -14.67
N ILE A 4 -15.94 -50.65 -14.85
CA ILE A 4 -16.63 -49.36 -15.08
C ILE A 4 -16.73 -48.57 -13.78
N ARG A 5 -16.89 -49.21 -12.64
CA ARG A 5 -16.91 -48.55 -11.32
C ARG A 5 -15.55 -47.97 -10.93
N LEU A 6 -14.47 -48.67 -11.32
CA LEU A 6 -13.10 -48.19 -11.07
C LEU A 6 -12.76 -46.97 -11.92
N ILE A 7 -13.19 -46.95 -13.17
CA ILE A 7 -13.00 -45.82 -14.11
C ILE A 7 -13.79 -44.59 -13.63
N LEU A 8 -15.02 -44.78 -13.12
CA LEU A 8 -15.82 -43.69 -12.58
C LEU A 8 -15.19 -43.07 -11.32
N PHE A 9 -14.56 -43.89 -10.47
CA PHE A 9 -13.86 -43.44 -9.26
C PHE A 9 -12.56 -42.69 -9.59
N LEU A 10 -11.86 -43.08 -10.67
CA LEU A 10 -10.65 -42.38 -11.13
C LEU A 10 -10.98 -41.04 -11.76
N LEU A 11 -12.13 -40.92 -12.45
CA LEU A 11 -12.56 -39.67 -13.09
C LEU A 11 -13.03 -38.62 -12.08
N THR A 12 -13.58 -39.03 -10.94
CA THR A 12 -14.01 -38.09 -9.88
C THR A 12 -12.83 -37.50 -9.09
N PHE A 13 -11.66 -38.16 -9.10
CA PHE A 13 -10.47 -37.64 -8.43
C PHE A 13 -9.73 -36.57 -9.26
N LEU A 14 -10.02 -36.44 -10.56
CA LEU A 14 -9.40 -35.45 -11.46
C LEU A 14 -10.10 -34.10 -11.45
N ILE A 15 -11.27 -33.96 -10.78
CA ILE A 15 -12.03 -32.70 -10.67
C ILE A 15 -11.96 -32.15 -9.24
N LEU A 16 -10.82 -32.29 -8.57
CA LEU A 16 -10.58 -31.47 -7.41
C LEU A 16 -10.26 -30.06 -7.92
N PRO A 17 -11.09 -29.05 -7.61
CA PRO A 17 -10.74 -27.70 -7.96
C PRO A 17 -9.40 -27.41 -7.28
N HIS A 18 -8.39 -27.10 -8.06
CA HIS A 18 -7.19 -26.47 -7.56
C HIS A 18 -7.65 -25.10 -7.04
N TRP A 19 -7.96 -25.05 -5.78
CA TRP A 19 -8.12 -23.80 -5.06
C TRP A 19 -6.75 -23.17 -5.01
N SER A 20 -6.39 -22.54 -6.12
CA SER A 20 -5.14 -21.82 -6.23
C SER A 20 -5.16 -20.66 -5.25
N SER A 21 -4.10 -20.54 -4.55
CA SER A 21 -3.68 -19.56 -3.55
C SER A 21 -3.70 -18.09 -4.00
N ALA A 22 -4.61 -17.71 -4.89
CA ALA A 22 -4.82 -16.31 -5.27
C ALA A 22 -5.43 -15.45 -4.14
N GLN A 23 -5.93 -16.10 -3.07
CA GLN A 23 -6.52 -15.37 -1.94
C GLN A 23 -5.47 -14.77 -0.99
N GLY A 24 -4.24 -15.30 -0.95
CA GLY A 24 -3.18 -14.80 -0.06
C GLY A 24 -2.77 -13.36 -0.40
N ILE A 25 -2.48 -13.08 -1.66
CA ILE A 25 -1.97 -11.76 -2.10
C ILE A 25 -2.98 -10.64 -1.85
N ASN A 26 -4.28 -10.91 -2.05
CA ASN A 26 -5.32 -9.90 -1.80
C ASN A 26 -5.58 -9.69 -0.29
N ALA A 27 -5.42 -10.72 0.53
CA ALA A 27 -5.60 -10.62 1.98
C ALA A 27 -4.48 -9.76 2.60
N ASP A 28 -3.23 -9.96 2.18
CA ASP A 28 -2.08 -9.19 2.66
C ASP A 28 -2.19 -7.71 2.24
N LYS A 29 -2.54 -7.44 1.00
CA LYS A 29 -2.76 -6.06 0.52
C LYS A 29 -3.90 -5.38 1.29
N THR A 30 -4.97 -6.08 1.61
CA THR A 30 -6.09 -5.55 2.39
C THR A 30 -5.66 -5.25 3.82
N ALA A 31 -4.90 -6.14 4.46
CA ALA A 31 -4.38 -5.95 5.80
C ALA A 31 -3.46 -4.72 5.88
N LEU A 32 -2.53 -4.60 4.94
CA LEU A 32 -1.63 -3.45 4.82
C LEU A 32 -2.42 -2.15 4.58
N THR A 33 -3.41 -2.16 3.68
CA THR A 33 -4.27 -0.99 3.42
C THR A 33 -4.99 -0.55 4.70
N ASN A 34 -5.60 -1.48 5.42
CA ASN A 34 -6.29 -1.18 6.68
C ASN A 34 -5.33 -0.67 7.76
N PHE A 35 -4.11 -1.18 7.81
CA PHE A 35 -3.07 -0.68 8.70
C PHE A 35 -2.74 0.78 8.37
N ILE A 36 -2.49 1.10 7.10
CA ILE A 36 -2.17 2.47 6.65
C ILE A 36 -3.31 3.44 6.96
N ILE A 37 -4.58 3.04 6.76
CA ILE A 37 -5.75 3.87 7.09
C ILE A 37 -5.81 4.14 8.60
N ARG A 38 -5.63 3.13 9.44
CA ARG A 38 -5.60 3.31 10.91
C ARG A 38 -4.45 4.21 11.34
N MET A 39 -3.26 4.02 10.78
CA MET A 39 -2.09 4.84 11.04
C MET A 39 -2.36 6.31 10.69
N TYR A 40 -2.96 6.57 9.52
CA TYR A 40 -3.34 7.92 9.10
C TYR A 40 -4.36 8.56 10.04
N ASN A 41 -5.39 7.82 10.46
CA ASN A 41 -6.42 8.32 11.38
C ASN A 41 -5.87 8.59 12.78
N HIS A 42 -4.83 7.86 13.21
CA HIS A 42 -4.18 8.10 14.49
C HIS A 42 -3.25 9.33 14.44
N ALA A 43 -2.49 9.48 13.36
CA ALA A 43 -1.60 10.62 13.14
C ALA A 43 -1.51 10.90 11.63
N THR A 44 -2.08 12.04 11.21
CA THR A 44 -2.06 12.45 9.81
C THR A 44 -0.63 12.66 9.30
N PHE A 45 -0.38 12.30 8.07
CA PHE A 45 0.91 12.47 7.40
C PHE A 45 0.72 12.80 5.91
N ASP A 46 1.71 13.39 5.30
CA ASP A 46 1.76 13.60 3.84
C ASP A 46 2.49 12.46 3.14
N VAL A 47 3.65 12.06 3.65
CA VAL A 47 4.46 10.95 3.13
C VAL A 47 5.07 10.17 4.28
N LYS A 48 5.04 8.84 4.18
CA LYS A 48 5.73 7.93 5.08
C LYS A 48 6.31 6.73 4.34
N VAL A 49 7.33 6.11 4.92
CA VAL A 49 7.76 4.76 4.56
C VAL A 49 7.15 3.79 5.54
N VAL A 50 6.53 2.74 5.03
CA VAL A 50 5.94 1.66 5.83
C VAL A 50 6.73 0.39 5.54
N GLU A 51 7.25 -0.23 6.59
CA GLU A 51 7.88 -1.54 6.53
C GLU A 51 6.85 -2.62 6.86
N ASP A 52 6.69 -3.59 5.96
CA ASP A 52 5.84 -4.75 6.14
C ASP A 52 6.63 -6.02 5.82
N TYR A 53 7.01 -6.76 6.86
CA TYR A 53 7.96 -7.88 6.80
C TYR A 53 9.30 -7.44 6.19
N ASP A 54 9.65 -7.97 5.02
CA ASP A 54 10.92 -7.69 4.33
C ASP A 54 10.74 -6.65 3.20
N HIS A 55 9.57 -6.00 3.14
CA HIS A 55 9.23 -5.03 2.10
C HIS A 55 9.05 -3.63 2.64
N HIS A 56 9.51 -2.65 1.86
CA HIS A 56 9.31 -1.24 2.15
C HIS A 56 8.34 -0.63 1.16
N TYR A 57 7.45 0.21 1.67
CA TYR A 57 6.43 0.89 0.88
C TYR A 57 6.51 2.39 1.11
N LEU A 58 6.72 3.14 0.03
CA LEU A 58 6.54 4.58 0.04
C LEU A 58 5.04 4.87 -0.05
N VAL A 59 4.50 5.54 0.96
CA VAL A 59 3.07 5.89 1.04
C VAL A 59 2.93 7.41 1.01
N SER A 60 2.06 7.91 0.13
CA SER A 60 1.69 9.33 0.07
C SER A 60 0.19 9.49 0.30
N ALA A 61 -0.19 10.35 1.25
CA ALA A 61 -1.56 10.69 1.58
C ALA A 61 -1.90 12.10 1.10
N VAL A 62 -2.93 12.24 0.28
CA VAL A 62 -3.38 13.52 -0.28
C VAL A 62 -4.78 13.84 0.21
N VAL A 63 -4.96 14.97 0.86
CA VAL A 63 -6.26 15.45 1.33
C VAL A 63 -6.83 16.47 0.36
N LEU A 64 -8.05 16.25 -0.10
CA LEU A 64 -8.77 17.16 -0.99
C LEU A 64 -10.14 17.52 -0.41
N ASN A 65 -10.55 18.77 -0.61
CA ASN A 65 -11.90 19.21 -0.27
C ASN A 65 -12.85 18.92 -1.45
N PRO A 66 -13.85 18.04 -1.32
CA PRO A 66 -14.76 17.68 -2.41
C PRO A 66 -15.48 18.88 -3.03
N THR A 67 -15.80 19.89 -2.22
CA THR A 67 -16.51 21.11 -2.67
C THR A 67 -15.74 21.86 -3.76
N LYS A 68 -14.39 21.86 -3.69
CA LYS A 68 -13.53 22.54 -4.70
C LYS A 68 -13.58 21.87 -6.07
N TYR A 69 -14.01 20.62 -6.13
CA TYR A 69 -14.03 19.80 -7.35
C TYR A 69 -15.47 19.42 -7.77
N GLY A 70 -16.49 20.07 -7.17
CA GLY A 70 -17.89 19.75 -7.43
C GLY A 70 -18.27 18.32 -7.11
N GLY A 71 -17.57 17.67 -6.16
CA GLY A 71 -17.77 16.27 -5.82
C GLY A 71 -17.31 15.27 -6.88
N ASN A 72 -16.61 15.72 -7.94
CA ASN A 72 -16.18 14.83 -9.03
C ASN A 72 -14.96 14.00 -8.61
N GLU A 73 -15.21 12.74 -8.26
CA GLU A 73 -14.21 11.81 -7.77
C GLU A 73 -13.09 11.54 -8.78
N SER A 74 -13.42 11.38 -10.07
CA SER A 74 -12.42 11.14 -11.12
C SER A 74 -11.44 12.33 -11.25
N THR A 75 -11.95 13.56 -11.15
CA THR A 75 -11.11 14.76 -11.15
C THR A 75 -10.25 14.81 -9.90
N MET A 76 -10.82 14.54 -8.74
CA MET A 76 -10.07 14.50 -7.48
C MET A 76 -8.97 13.45 -7.50
N MET A 77 -9.25 12.25 -8.01
CA MET A 77 -8.25 11.17 -8.11
C MET A 77 -7.05 11.57 -8.98
N ARG A 78 -7.29 12.21 -10.13
CA ARG A 78 -6.20 12.70 -11.00
C ARG A 78 -5.37 13.80 -10.31
N VAL A 79 -6.03 14.75 -9.66
CA VAL A 79 -5.34 15.82 -8.91
C VAL A 79 -4.57 15.23 -7.74
N ALA A 80 -5.15 14.28 -7.03
CA ALA A 80 -4.49 13.58 -5.92
C ALA A 80 -3.25 12.83 -6.39
N GLY A 81 -3.31 12.14 -7.53
CA GLY A 81 -2.14 11.44 -8.10
C GLY A 81 -0.97 12.38 -8.39
N VAL A 82 -1.24 13.54 -9.03
CA VAL A 82 -0.18 14.53 -9.28
C VAL A 82 0.40 15.10 -7.98
N LYS A 83 -0.44 15.35 -6.98
CA LYS A 83 0.01 15.83 -5.67
C LYS A 83 0.80 14.78 -4.91
N ALA A 84 0.39 13.50 -4.95
CA ALA A 84 1.11 12.40 -4.33
C ALA A 84 2.54 12.28 -4.86
N VAL A 85 2.72 12.33 -6.18
CA VAL A 85 4.03 12.34 -6.83
C VAL A 85 4.85 13.55 -6.38
N SER A 86 4.26 14.74 -6.34
CA SER A 86 4.94 15.95 -5.90
C SER A 86 5.37 15.91 -4.43
N GLN A 87 4.51 15.41 -3.54
CA GLN A 87 4.83 15.24 -2.12
C GLN A 87 5.97 14.24 -1.92
N ALA A 88 5.86 13.06 -2.55
CA ALA A 88 6.89 12.02 -2.48
C ALA A 88 8.23 12.50 -3.04
N SER A 89 8.23 13.22 -4.16
CA SER A 89 9.45 13.83 -4.72
C SER A 89 10.12 14.82 -3.75
N ARG A 90 9.34 15.69 -3.12
CA ARG A 90 9.87 16.62 -2.13
C ARG A 90 10.42 15.92 -0.90
N PHE A 91 9.71 14.91 -0.42
CA PHE A 91 10.14 14.08 0.70
C PHE A 91 11.50 13.45 0.43
N LEU A 92 11.68 12.81 -0.72
CA LEU A 92 12.92 12.13 -1.07
C LEU A 92 14.09 13.07 -1.39
N ASN A 93 13.81 14.23 -2.00
CA ASN A 93 14.86 15.18 -2.42
C ASN A 93 15.17 16.24 -1.36
N GLY A 94 14.26 16.56 -0.46
CA GLY A 94 14.38 17.69 0.46
C GLY A 94 14.44 17.33 1.94
N SER A 95 14.03 16.12 2.33
CA SER A 95 13.97 15.73 3.73
C SER A 95 15.04 14.71 4.07
N ASN A 96 15.74 14.92 5.19
CA ASN A 96 16.43 13.81 5.85
C ASN A 96 15.34 12.82 6.28
N ILE A 97 15.40 11.59 5.79
CA ILE A 97 14.54 10.52 6.29
C ILE A 97 15.02 10.25 7.72
N SER A 98 14.20 10.59 8.69
CA SER A 98 14.44 10.25 10.09
C SER A 98 13.75 8.93 10.43
N GLU A 99 14.18 8.28 11.50
CA GLU A 99 13.54 7.04 11.99
C GLU A 99 12.03 7.23 12.24
N ASP A 100 11.60 8.42 12.66
CA ASP A 100 10.19 8.76 12.90
C ASP A 100 9.30 8.69 11.62
N LEU A 101 9.91 8.71 10.44
CA LEU A 101 9.21 8.66 9.16
C LEU A 101 9.02 7.23 8.65
N ILE A 102 9.65 6.25 9.30
CA ILE A 102 9.52 4.83 8.97
C ILE A 102 8.66 4.16 10.04
N VAL A 103 7.59 3.52 9.60
CA VAL A 103 6.66 2.82 10.49
C VAL A 103 6.61 1.36 10.09
N THR A 104 6.85 0.48 11.07
CA THR A 104 6.82 -0.97 10.89
C THR A 104 5.45 -1.53 11.25
N THR A 105 4.95 -2.48 10.48
CA THR A 105 3.67 -3.16 10.74
C THR A 105 3.74 -4.16 11.89
N ARG A 106 4.93 -4.55 12.32
CA ARG A 106 5.14 -5.51 13.41
C ARG A 106 5.01 -4.84 14.78
N GLU A 107 4.18 -5.36 15.66
CA GLU A 107 3.97 -4.84 17.02
C GLU A 107 5.20 -4.92 17.94
N ASN A 108 6.23 -5.71 17.62
CA ASN A 108 7.41 -5.97 18.46
C ASN A 108 8.74 -5.73 17.75
N ALA A 109 8.76 -5.01 16.62
CA ALA A 109 10.03 -4.66 16.01
C ALA A 109 10.66 -3.50 16.78
N GLU A 110 11.50 -3.78 17.76
CA GLU A 110 12.61 -2.91 18.13
C GLU A 110 13.58 -2.84 16.94
N GLY A 111 13.07 -2.31 15.83
CA GLY A 111 13.83 -2.12 14.60
C GLY A 111 14.69 -0.89 14.77
N ASN A 112 15.94 -1.05 15.21
CA ASN A 112 16.98 -0.07 14.99
C ASN A 112 17.21 0.00 13.47
N ILE A 113 16.42 0.84 12.79
CA ILE A 113 16.66 1.16 11.38
C ILE A 113 17.92 1.98 11.36
N ASN A 114 19.02 1.39 10.90
CA ASN A 114 20.29 2.07 10.85
C ASN A 114 20.32 3.09 9.68
N THR A 115 21.23 4.06 9.76
CA THR A 115 21.40 5.12 8.75
C THR A 115 21.61 4.56 7.34
N GLU A 116 22.28 3.43 7.20
CA GLU A 116 22.53 2.75 5.93
C GLU A 116 21.24 2.26 5.26
N THR A 117 20.32 1.70 6.05
CA THR A 117 18.99 1.29 5.57
C THR A 117 18.19 2.49 5.07
N ILE A 118 18.23 3.62 5.81
CA ILE A 118 17.55 4.86 5.45
C ILE A 118 18.10 5.42 4.13
N GLU A 119 19.40 5.48 3.96
CA GLU A 119 20.04 5.96 2.73
C GLU A 119 19.70 5.07 1.53
N LYS A 120 19.75 3.74 1.71
CA LYS A 120 19.38 2.79 0.68
C LYS A 120 17.92 2.95 0.25
N ILE A 121 16.99 3.11 1.20
CA ILE A 121 15.59 3.39 0.91
C ILE A 121 15.47 4.68 0.08
N LYS A 122 16.16 5.74 0.45
CA LYS A 122 16.16 7.01 -0.25
C LYS A 122 16.64 6.89 -1.70
N GLU A 123 17.79 6.26 -1.92
CA GLU A 123 18.36 6.04 -3.26
C GLU A 123 17.42 5.24 -4.16
N THR A 124 16.89 4.15 -3.64
CA THR A 124 15.99 3.27 -4.38
C THR A 124 14.67 3.96 -4.70
N SER A 125 14.12 4.73 -3.76
CA SER A 125 12.80 5.36 -3.88
C SER A 125 12.75 6.48 -4.90
N ILE A 126 13.84 7.20 -5.17
CA ILE A 126 13.86 8.29 -6.16
C ILE A 126 13.39 7.83 -7.55
N GLY A 127 13.76 6.61 -7.96
CA GLY A 127 13.34 6.03 -9.23
C GLY A 127 11.86 5.64 -9.29
N TYR A 128 11.20 5.47 -8.14
CA TYR A 128 9.84 4.93 -8.06
C TYR A 128 8.72 5.95 -7.85
N VAL A 129 9.05 7.23 -7.61
CA VAL A 129 8.05 8.27 -7.31
C VAL A 129 6.97 8.39 -8.39
N HIS A 130 7.35 8.22 -9.65
CA HIS A 130 6.40 8.29 -10.78
C HIS A 130 5.54 7.03 -10.95
N GLN A 131 5.80 5.99 -10.18
CA GLN A 131 5.09 4.72 -10.22
C GLN A 131 4.15 4.53 -9.01
N LEU A 132 3.86 5.59 -8.27
CA LEU A 132 2.87 5.56 -7.19
C LEU A 132 1.51 5.16 -7.74
N GLU A 133 0.94 4.09 -7.17
CA GLU A 133 -0.38 3.56 -7.54
C GLU A 133 -1.42 3.96 -6.50
N HIS A 134 -2.64 4.22 -6.94
CA HIS A 134 -3.75 4.45 -6.04
C HIS A 134 -4.04 3.19 -5.21
N LEU A 135 -3.99 3.33 -3.89
CA LEU A 135 -4.22 2.24 -2.95
C LEU A 135 -5.67 2.22 -2.47
N SER A 136 -6.15 3.35 -1.98
CA SER A 136 -7.48 3.51 -1.40
C SER A 136 -7.84 4.99 -1.26
N ASN A 137 -9.12 5.27 -1.05
CA ASN A 137 -9.61 6.59 -0.66
C ASN A 137 -10.72 6.45 0.40
N PHE A 138 -10.83 7.43 1.26
CA PHE A 138 -11.85 7.48 2.31
C PHE A 138 -12.13 8.94 2.71
N THR A 139 -13.23 9.15 3.42
CA THR A 139 -13.57 10.46 3.99
C THR A 139 -13.08 10.52 5.43
N ASN A 140 -12.33 11.57 5.78
CA ASN A 140 -11.89 11.81 7.15
C ASN A 140 -13.00 12.50 7.99
N ASP A 141 -12.75 12.68 9.29
CA ASP A 141 -13.70 13.28 10.23
C ASP A 141 -14.08 14.73 9.89
N GLU A 142 -13.25 15.41 9.10
CA GLU A 142 -13.52 16.78 8.62
C GLU A 142 -14.34 16.79 7.31
N GLY A 143 -14.82 15.66 6.82
CA GLY A 143 -15.55 15.53 5.55
C GLY A 143 -14.69 15.73 4.30
N LYS A 144 -13.36 15.70 4.43
CA LYS A 144 -12.43 15.76 3.31
C LYS A 144 -12.13 14.37 2.78
N GLN A 145 -11.88 14.26 1.48
CA GLN A 145 -11.43 13.02 0.85
C GLN A 145 -9.93 12.87 1.01
N VAL A 146 -9.52 11.72 1.57
CA VAL A 146 -8.12 11.29 1.66
C VAL A 146 -7.88 10.26 0.59
N PHE A 147 -6.86 10.46 -0.23
CA PHE A 147 -6.39 9.53 -1.25
C PHE A 147 -5.03 9.00 -0.84
N LEU A 148 -4.91 7.68 -0.72
CA LEU A 148 -3.66 6.99 -0.43
C LEU A 148 -3.05 6.46 -1.73
N TYR A 149 -1.79 6.74 -1.92
CA TYR A 149 -0.95 6.21 -3.00
C TYR A 149 0.22 5.47 -2.40
N MET A 150 0.62 4.39 -3.03
CA MET A 150 1.68 3.52 -2.53
C MET A 150 2.55 2.96 -3.65
N LYS A 151 3.82 2.73 -3.35
CA LYS A 151 4.75 1.98 -4.18
C LYS A 151 5.70 1.17 -3.30
N GLN A 152 5.89 -0.09 -3.62
CA GLN A 152 6.96 -0.90 -3.06
C GLN A 152 8.31 -0.41 -3.62
N ILE A 153 9.32 -0.24 -2.76
CA ILE A 153 10.58 0.45 -3.05
C ILE A 153 11.85 -0.36 -2.76
N ASP A 154 11.71 -1.66 -2.55
CA ASP A 154 12.80 -2.64 -2.35
C ASP A 154 13.07 -3.48 -3.60
#